data_cb70bec621d249594d1050fc430f7029
#
_entry.id   cb70bec621d249594d1050fc430f7029
#
_cell.length_a   1.000
_cell.length_b   1.000
_cell.length_c   1.000
_cell.angle_alpha   90.00
_cell.angle_beta   90.00
_cell.angle_gamma   90.00
#
_symmetry.space_group_name_H-M   'P 1'
#
loop_
_entity.id
_entity.type
_entity.pdbx_description
1 polymer ?
#
loop_
_entity_poly.entity_id
_entity_poly.type
_entity_poly.pdbx_seq_one_letter_code
_entity_poly.pdbx_strand_id
1 'polypeptide(L)'
;MQKILQEAIDNNRHWTAHGAVASYIPELAKENPDALGVCIYNIDNTTLCAGDSHTKFTIQSVSKVVTLICALIDKGKETVFSSVGMEPSADPFNSMVKLETRESHKPLNP
;
A
#
# COMPACT_ATOMS: atom_id res chain seq x y z
N MET A 1 19.86 12.73 -11.19
CA MET A 1 18.84 11.98 -10.43
C MET A 1 18.62 10.60 -11.05
N GLN A 2 18.34 10.47 -12.35
CA GLN A 2 18.11 9.17 -13.01
C GLN A 2 19.23 8.14 -12.77
N LYS A 3 20.50 8.56 -12.89
CA LYS A 3 21.65 7.70 -12.63
C LYS A 3 21.67 7.18 -11.18
N ILE A 4 21.34 8.03 -10.21
CA ILE A 4 21.28 7.63 -8.79
C ILE A 4 20.20 6.56 -8.56
N LEU A 5 19.05 6.68 -9.21
CA LEU A 5 17.99 5.66 -9.11
C LEU A 5 18.44 4.33 -9.71
N GLN A 6 19.12 4.35 -10.86
CA GLN A 6 19.63 3.13 -11.47
C GLN A 6 20.70 2.47 -10.59
N GLU A 7 21.66 3.26 -10.07
CA GLU A 7 22.67 2.77 -9.14
C GLU A 7 22.04 2.18 -7.86
N ALA A 8 20.96 2.80 -7.36
CA ALA A 8 20.22 2.27 -6.20
C ALA A 8 19.58 0.89 -6.51
N ILE A 9 18.96 0.71 -7.68
CA ILE A 9 18.45 -0.58 -8.12
C ILE A 9 19.56 -1.61 -8.24
N ASP A 10 20.64 -1.28 -8.94
CA ASP A 10 21.75 -2.20 -9.23
C ASP A 10 22.41 -2.68 -7.92
N ASN A 11 22.64 -1.76 -6.98
CA ASN A 11 23.27 -2.05 -5.69
C ASN A 11 22.38 -2.86 -4.74
N ASN A 12 21.06 -2.83 -4.93
CA ASN A 12 20.12 -3.48 -4.01
C ASN A 12 19.40 -4.70 -4.61
N ARG A 13 19.57 -5.00 -5.90
CA ARG A 13 18.89 -6.13 -6.53
C ARG A 13 19.19 -7.47 -5.86
N HIS A 14 20.40 -7.66 -5.36
CA HIS A 14 20.77 -8.91 -4.67
C HIS A 14 19.92 -9.20 -3.42
N TRP A 15 19.30 -8.17 -2.81
CA TRP A 15 18.43 -8.36 -1.65
C TRP A 15 17.12 -9.07 -1.97
N THR A 16 16.68 -9.13 -3.24
CA THR A 16 15.48 -9.87 -3.62
C THR A 16 15.59 -11.35 -3.28
N ALA A 17 16.79 -11.91 -3.38
CA ALA A 17 17.06 -13.31 -3.03
C ALA A 17 16.94 -13.62 -1.53
N HIS A 18 16.89 -12.60 -0.66
CA HIS A 18 16.76 -12.76 0.80
C HIS A 18 15.32 -12.57 1.30
N GLY A 19 14.38 -12.26 0.39
CA GLY A 19 12.97 -12.12 0.68
C GLY A 19 12.13 -13.26 0.11
N ALA A 20 10.84 -13.14 0.28
CA ALA A 20 9.86 -14.00 -0.38
C ALA A 20 8.61 -13.17 -0.73
N VAL A 21 7.94 -13.54 -1.81
CA VAL A 21 6.64 -12.96 -2.15
C VAL A 21 5.58 -13.34 -1.12
N ALA A 22 4.62 -12.46 -0.90
CA ALA A 22 3.50 -12.75 -0.02
C ALA A 22 2.71 -13.96 -0.53
N SER A 23 2.33 -14.88 0.35
CA SER A 23 1.63 -16.12 -0.01
C SER A 23 0.24 -16.26 0.62
N TYR A 24 -0.17 -15.30 1.46
CA TYR A 24 -1.48 -15.30 2.12
C TYR A 24 -2.65 -15.06 1.15
N ILE A 25 -2.38 -14.54 -0.04
CA ILE A 25 -3.30 -14.49 -1.18
C ILE A 25 -2.65 -15.29 -2.32
N PRO A 26 -3.32 -16.33 -2.87
CA PRO A 26 -2.71 -17.22 -3.87
C PRO A 26 -2.18 -16.50 -5.11
N GLU A 27 -2.82 -15.40 -5.53
CA GLU A 27 -2.36 -14.63 -6.70
C GLU A 27 -1.04 -13.91 -6.44
N LEU A 28 -0.78 -13.48 -5.21
CA LEU A 28 0.49 -12.85 -4.84
C LEU A 28 1.66 -13.83 -4.87
N ALA A 29 1.41 -15.10 -4.55
CA ALA A 29 2.43 -16.14 -4.57
C ALA A 29 2.97 -16.46 -5.99
N LYS A 30 2.26 -16.00 -7.03
CA LYS A 30 2.65 -16.17 -8.44
C LYS A 30 3.56 -15.06 -8.96
N GLU A 31 3.75 -14.00 -8.17
CA GLU A 31 4.55 -12.86 -8.58
C GLU A 31 6.03 -13.19 -8.70
N ASN A 32 6.74 -12.44 -9.56
CA ASN A 32 8.17 -12.61 -9.73
C ASN A 32 8.93 -12.12 -8.48
N PRO A 33 9.61 -13.00 -7.72
CA PRO A 33 10.34 -12.61 -6.51
C PRO A 33 11.54 -11.70 -6.78
N ASP A 34 12.06 -11.66 -8.01
CA ASP A 34 13.22 -10.85 -8.39
C ASP A 34 12.83 -9.46 -8.92
N ALA A 35 11.53 -9.16 -9.03
CA ALA A 35 11.08 -7.86 -9.50
C ALA A 35 11.46 -6.75 -8.52
N LEU A 36 12.22 -5.78 -8.99
CA LEU A 36 12.64 -4.60 -8.23
C LEU A 36 12.58 -3.36 -9.12
N GLY A 37 11.69 -2.47 -8.83
CA GLY A 37 11.48 -1.24 -9.58
C GLY A 37 11.21 -0.05 -8.68
N VAL A 38 11.54 1.14 -9.16
CA VAL A 38 11.26 2.42 -8.51
C VAL A 38 10.78 3.43 -9.52
N CYS A 39 9.80 4.22 -9.12
CA CYS A 39 9.34 5.37 -9.90
C CYS A 39 9.11 6.54 -8.96
N ILE A 40 9.63 7.71 -9.33
CA ILE A 40 9.42 8.97 -8.64
C ILE A 40 8.65 9.90 -9.57
N TYR A 41 7.52 10.38 -9.11
CA TYR A 41 6.73 11.40 -9.79
C TYR A 41 6.87 12.71 -9.02
N ASN A 42 7.40 13.73 -9.70
CA ASN A 42 7.64 15.05 -9.11
C ASN A 42 6.44 16.00 -9.32
N ILE A 43 6.38 17.04 -8.51
CA ILE A 43 5.32 18.07 -8.59
C ILE A 43 5.37 18.88 -9.88
N ASP A 44 6.49 18.89 -10.59
CA ASP A 44 6.65 19.51 -11.91
C ASP A 44 6.24 18.58 -13.07
N ASN A 45 5.56 17.47 -12.76
CA ASN A 45 5.11 16.42 -13.69
C ASN A 45 6.25 15.63 -14.37
N THR A 46 7.47 15.73 -13.89
CA THR A 46 8.57 14.86 -14.36
C THR A 46 8.51 13.50 -13.67
N THR A 47 8.81 12.46 -14.43
CA THR A 47 8.84 11.08 -13.93
C THR A 47 10.22 10.49 -14.11
N LEU A 48 10.74 9.87 -13.06
CA LEU A 48 12.02 9.17 -13.07
C LEU A 48 11.80 7.73 -12.65
N CYS A 49 12.20 6.78 -13.48
CA CYS A 49 11.99 5.36 -13.23
C CYS A 49 13.28 4.57 -13.43
N ALA A 50 13.44 3.50 -12.64
CA ALA A 50 14.56 2.57 -12.80
C ALA A 50 14.12 1.14 -12.42
N GLY A 51 14.89 0.14 -12.90
CA GLY A 51 14.58 -1.27 -12.71
C GLY A 51 13.29 -1.68 -13.39
N ASP A 52 12.55 -2.60 -12.78
CA ASP A 52 11.34 -3.22 -13.33
C ASP A 52 10.09 -2.32 -13.15
N SER A 53 10.24 -1.02 -13.26
CA SER A 53 9.22 0.00 -12.97
C SER A 53 7.95 -0.09 -13.84
N HIS A 54 8.01 -0.79 -14.98
CA HIS A 54 6.86 -1.04 -15.86
C HIS A 54 6.14 -2.36 -15.58
N THR A 55 6.68 -3.18 -14.68
CA THR A 55 6.02 -4.42 -14.25
C THR A 55 4.79 -4.08 -13.43
N LYS A 56 3.64 -4.62 -13.82
CA LYS A 56 2.39 -4.42 -13.08
C LYS A 56 2.44 -5.20 -11.76
N PHE A 57 1.93 -4.59 -10.72
CA PHE A 57 1.79 -5.21 -9.40
C PHE A 57 0.45 -4.81 -8.77
N THR A 58 0.03 -5.52 -7.74
CA THR A 58 -1.23 -5.24 -7.06
C THR A 58 -1.08 -4.02 -6.15
N ILE A 59 -2.03 -3.10 -6.20
CA ILE A 59 -2.00 -1.85 -5.42
C ILE A 59 -2.10 -2.08 -3.91
N GLN A 60 -2.62 -3.23 -3.47
CA GLN A 60 -2.76 -3.61 -2.07
C GLN A 60 -3.40 -2.48 -1.22
N SER A 61 -2.92 -2.27 -0.01
CA SER A 61 -3.45 -1.26 0.91
C SER A 61 -3.21 0.20 0.49
N VAL A 62 -2.42 0.48 -0.53
CA VAL A 62 -2.31 1.83 -1.10
C VAL A 62 -3.67 2.30 -1.63
N SER A 63 -4.54 1.38 -2.07
CA SER A 63 -5.91 1.67 -2.50
C SER A 63 -6.76 2.34 -1.41
N LYS A 64 -6.46 2.10 -0.12
CA LYS A 64 -7.21 2.67 1.02
C LYS A 64 -7.19 4.20 1.01
N VAL A 65 -6.06 4.81 0.65
CA VAL A 65 -5.92 6.27 0.57
C VAL A 65 -6.86 6.83 -0.50
N VAL A 66 -6.87 6.23 -1.69
CA VAL A 66 -7.74 6.65 -2.79
C VAL A 66 -9.21 6.44 -2.42
N THR A 67 -9.55 5.30 -1.83
CA THR A 67 -10.92 5.00 -1.38
C THR A 67 -11.41 6.00 -0.35
N LEU A 68 -10.56 6.36 0.63
CA LEU A 68 -10.92 7.37 1.63
C LEU A 68 -11.16 8.75 0.99
N ILE A 69 -10.30 9.17 0.06
CA ILE A 69 -10.49 10.44 -0.67
C ILE A 69 -11.83 10.44 -1.40
N CYS A 70 -12.15 9.37 -2.13
CA CYS A 70 -13.44 9.23 -2.83
C CYS A 70 -14.62 9.29 -1.85
N ALA A 71 -14.54 8.56 -0.73
CA ALA A 71 -15.60 8.57 0.28
C ALA A 71 -15.82 9.97 0.89
N LEU A 72 -14.73 10.71 1.16
CA LEU A 72 -14.81 12.08 1.69
C LEU A 72 -15.41 13.05 0.67
N ILE A 73 -15.11 12.90 -0.61
CA ILE A 73 -15.69 13.71 -1.68
C ILE A 73 -17.19 13.42 -1.82
N ASP A 74 -17.57 12.14 -1.82
CA ASP A 74 -18.95 11.72 -2.08
C ASP A 74 -19.89 11.94 -0.90
N LYS A 75 -19.43 11.74 0.33
CA LYS A 75 -20.27 11.70 1.55
C LYS A 75 -19.96 12.79 2.57
N GLY A 76 -18.86 13.46 2.43
CA GLY A 76 -18.38 14.43 3.40
C GLY A 76 -17.79 13.83 4.67
N LYS A 77 -16.99 14.62 5.36
CA LYS A 77 -16.21 14.21 6.53
C LYS A 77 -17.08 13.68 7.66
N GLU A 78 -18.16 14.36 7.98
CA GLU A 78 -19.06 14.02 9.08
C GLU A 78 -19.68 12.64 8.89
N THR A 79 -20.16 12.34 7.68
CA THR A 79 -20.76 11.04 7.36
C THR A 79 -19.75 9.93 7.42
N VAL A 80 -18.56 10.12 6.84
CA VAL A 80 -17.51 9.10 6.84
C VAL A 80 -17.09 8.78 8.27
N PHE A 81 -16.73 9.76 9.08
CA PHE A 81 -16.23 9.52 10.44
C PHE A 81 -17.34 9.26 11.48
N SER A 82 -18.60 9.40 11.12
CA SER A 82 -19.68 8.81 11.92
C SER A 82 -19.73 7.28 11.80
N SER A 83 -19.24 6.73 10.69
CA SER A 83 -19.30 5.31 10.37
C SER A 83 -18.01 4.54 10.66
N VAL A 84 -16.84 5.21 10.55
CA VAL A 84 -15.51 4.60 10.79
C VAL A 84 -14.72 5.43 11.79
N GLY A 85 -13.88 4.77 12.59
CA GLY A 85 -12.93 5.45 13.50
C GLY A 85 -11.71 5.98 12.75
N MET A 86 -11.01 6.92 13.38
CA MET A 86 -9.74 7.46 12.89
C MET A 86 -8.54 6.91 13.66
N GLU A 87 -8.80 6.27 14.80
CA GLU A 87 -7.76 5.77 15.69
C GLU A 87 -7.10 4.53 15.09
N PRO A 88 -5.77 4.45 15.16
CA PRO A 88 -5.06 3.24 14.77
C PRO A 88 -5.36 2.11 15.75
N SER A 89 -5.25 0.87 15.29
CA SER A 89 -5.23 -0.30 16.16
C SER A 89 -3.86 -0.98 16.11
N ALA A 90 -3.50 -1.69 17.19
CA ALA A 90 -2.34 -2.56 17.23
C ALA A 90 -2.68 -4.00 16.81
N ASP A 91 -3.94 -4.25 16.46
CA ASP A 91 -4.40 -5.58 16.08
C ASP A 91 -3.99 -5.90 14.62
N PRO A 92 -3.86 -7.19 14.28
CA PRO A 92 -3.68 -7.60 12.88
C PRO A 92 -4.82 -7.05 11.99
N PHE A 93 -4.50 -6.73 10.73
CA PHE A 93 -5.45 -6.10 9.78
C PHE A 93 -6.74 -6.90 9.55
N ASN A 94 -6.73 -8.21 9.80
CA ASN A 94 -7.86 -9.11 9.66
C ASN A 94 -8.57 -9.42 11.00
N SER A 95 -8.22 -8.69 12.07
CA SER A 95 -8.87 -8.86 13.38
C SER A 95 -10.23 -8.18 13.41
N MET A 96 -11.24 -8.90 13.90
CA MET A 96 -12.59 -8.38 14.14
C MET A 96 -12.86 -8.07 15.62
N VAL A 97 -11.91 -8.36 16.51
CA VAL A 97 -12.07 -8.27 17.97
C VAL A 97 -12.54 -6.87 18.40
N LYS A 98 -11.95 -5.83 17.86
CA LYS A 98 -12.32 -4.45 18.21
C LYS A 98 -13.72 -4.06 17.72
N LEU A 99 -14.16 -4.62 16.61
CA LEU A 99 -15.51 -4.39 16.12
C LEU A 99 -16.56 -5.02 17.05
N GLU A 100 -16.26 -6.19 17.61
CA GLU A 100 -17.15 -6.93 18.50
C GLU A 100 -17.15 -6.41 19.93
N THR A 101 -15.98 -5.96 20.43
CA THR A 101 -15.79 -5.61 21.86
C THR A 101 -16.05 -4.14 22.18
N ARG A 102 -16.08 -3.25 21.20
CA ARG A 102 -16.35 -1.83 21.42
C ARG A 102 -17.84 -1.52 21.41
N GLU A 103 -18.29 -0.69 22.32
CA GLU A 103 -19.69 -0.22 22.38
C GLU A 103 -20.13 0.46 21.07
N SER A 104 -19.22 1.15 20.39
CA SER A 104 -19.52 1.85 19.14
C SER A 104 -19.74 0.94 17.95
N HIS A 105 -19.24 -0.30 18.00
CA HIS A 105 -19.21 -1.26 16.88
C HIS A 105 -18.70 -0.67 15.55
N LYS A 106 -17.90 0.41 15.63
CA LYS A 106 -17.32 1.03 14.46
C LYS A 106 -15.98 0.41 14.12
N PRO A 107 -15.72 0.10 12.85
CA PRO A 107 -14.38 -0.31 12.42
C PRO A 107 -13.38 0.79 12.73
N LEU A 108 -12.21 0.37 13.20
CA LEU A 108 -11.05 1.24 13.36
C LEU A 108 -10.27 1.36 12.06
N ASN A 109 -9.36 2.31 12.02
CA ASN A 109 -8.35 2.41 10.98
C ASN A 109 -7.18 1.47 11.35
N PRO A 110 -7.02 0.32 10.65
CA PRO A 110 -5.96 -0.64 10.93
C PRO A 110 -4.58 -0.15 10.48
#